data_9eb7179f71a39066082c43067151b37c
#
_entry.id   9eb7179f71a39066082c43067151b37c
#
_cell.length_a   1.000
_cell.length_b   1.000
_cell.length_c   1.000
_cell.angle_alpha   90.00
_cell.angle_beta   90.00
_cell.angle_gamma   90.00
#
_symmetry.space_group_name_H-M   'P 1'
#
loop_
_entity.id
_entity.type
_entity.pdbx_description
1 polymer ?
#
loop_
_entity_poly.entity_id
_entity_poly.type
_entity_poly.pdbx_seq_one_letter_code
_entity_poly.pdbx_strand_id
1 'polypeptide(L)'
;MPIRTHPTLTIAFFMAVTTTVAATATLFPESTFARVPIAELKGRKKNPAPKPTPKPSTTPTPKPGELQPFFDTIDIPEAISFPRGKAVDVTPKPPEVNAFDKEVLATCGEFGSSVSTSQIRALFAKNPAIVTQISNAVGGNLTPLRGFATQKPSPTFQEDLVQIWTTRSGFEHILCGQIKGTNKIGGLHFAARYLELQQKGIAGRLPNNQRQEEVNPGAVYTLGVQAKVNGKLVSDRKKGYSYVSNAQEILTDGTRAYKAFNINSGENNSVCLYSIKDNQVAQPFDAVFVKNDRGIITFYPDATPDRGERRCDQDAPIRPMTPTP
;
A
#
# COMPACT_ATOMS: atom_id res chain seq x y z
N MET A 1 20.22 65.48 15.24
CA MET A 1 19.25 65.66 14.12
C MET A 1 19.48 64.54 13.16
N PRO A 2 18.59 63.59 13.00
CA PRO A 2 18.69 62.56 11.99
C PRO A 2 17.74 62.88 10.84
N ILE A 3 18.24 62.76 9.60
CA ILE A 3 17.54 63.01 8.34
C ILE A 3 16.71 61.76 8.03
N ARG A 4 15.40 61.94 7.87
CA ARG A 4 14.47 60.92 7.38
C ARG A 4 14.52 60.88 5.85
N THR A 5 14.85 59.72 5.26
CA THR A 5 14.67 59.42 3.86
C THR A 5 13.39 58.62 3.65
N HIS A 6 12.48 59.11 2.79
CA HIS A 6 11.27 58.43 2.38
C HIS A 6 11.57 57.45 1.24
N PRO A 7 10.96 56.24 1.21
CA PRO A 7 11.05 55.38 0.04
C PRO A 7 9.99 55.75 -1.00
N THR A 8 10.45 55.87 -2.23
CA THR A 8 9.66 56.14 -3.44
C THR A 8 8.86 54.87 -3.82
N LEU A 9 7.55 55.04 -3.98
CA LEU A 9 6.62 53.99 -4.40
C LEU A 9 6.63 53.89 -5.91
N THR A 10 7.15 52.83 -6.49
CA THR A 10 7.10 52.56 -7.92
C THR A 10 5.85 51.69 -8.21
N ILE A 11 4.87 52.28 -8.90
CA ILE A 11 3.66 51.59 -9.37
C ILE A 11 3.98 50.94 -10.71
N ALA A 12 3.98 49.62 -10.77
CA ALA A 12 4.07 48.84 -12.00
C ALA A 12 2.67 48.63 -12.59
N PHE A 13 2.45 49.13 -13.78
CA PHE A 13 1.24 48.90 -14.59
C PHE A 13 1.32 47.46 -15.17
N PHE A 14 0.37 46.61 -14.81
CA PHE A 14 0.15 45.33 -15.49
C PHE A 14 -0.86 45.53 -16.62
N MET A 15 -0.40 45.38 -17.87
CA MET A 15 -1.29 45.23 -19.03
C MET A 15 -1.84 43.80 -19.04
N ALA A 16 -3.15 43.65 -18.93
CA ALA A 16 -3.87 42.44 -19.15
C ALA A 16 -4.03 42.17 -20.65
N VAL A 17 -3.40 41.13 -21.17
CA VAL A 17 -3.63 40.64 -22.52
C VAL A 17 -4.78 39.62 -22.44
N THR A 18 -5.94 40.01 -22.97
CA THR A 18 -7.09 39.14 -23.18
C THR A 18 -6.91 38.35 -24.48
N THR A 19 -6.59 37.07 -24.39
CA THR A 19 -6.62 36.15 -25.53
C THR A 19 -8.02 35.56 -25.65
N THR A 20 -8.72 35.95 -26.73
CA THR A 20 -10.02 35.37 -27.13
C THR A 20 -9.76 34.01 -27.77
N VAL A 21 -10.20 32.93 -27.13
CA VAL A 21 -10.20 31.59 -27.72
C VAL A 21 -11.50 31.41 -28.49
N ALA A 22 -11.38 31.32 -29.83
CA ALA A 22 -12.48 30.96 -30.70
C ALA A 22 -12.73 29.44 -30.59
N ALA A 23 -13.91 29.07 -30.11
CA ALA A 23 -14.39 27.69 -30.08
C ALA A 23 -14.88 27.30 -31.49
N THR A 24 -14.14 26.45 -32.19
CA THR A 24 -14.60 25.77 -33.41
C THR A 24 -15.42 24.55 -33.02
N ALA A 25 -16.74 24.63 -33.22
CA ALA A 25 -17.64 23.50 -33.11
C ALA A 25 -17.45 22.57 -34.32
N THR A 26 -16.89 21.41 -34.11
CA THR A 26 -16.89 20.32 -35.08
C THR A 26 -18.23 19.57 -35.02
N LEU A 27 -19.02 19.70 -36.08
CA LEU A 27 -20.24 18.94 -36.33
C LEU A 27 -19.86 17.49 -36.63
N PHE A 28 -20.29 16.56 -35.78
CA PHE A 28 -20.25 15.11 -36.06
C PHE A 28 -21.44 14.74 -36.95
N PRO A 29 -21.25 13.92 -38.01
CA PRO A 29 -22.39 13.46 -38.82
C PRO A 29 -23.21 12.43 -38.05
N GLU A 30 -24.54 12.64 -38.05
CA GLU A 30 -25.52 11.66 -37.56
C GLU A 30 -25.42 10.36 -38.35
N SER A 31 -25.13 9.24 -37.65
CA SER A 31 -25.24 7.92 -38.22
C SER A 31 -26.69 7.47 -38.30
N THR A 32 -27.21 7.43 -39.52
CA THR A 32 -28.51 6.84 -39.86
C THR A 32 -28.49 5.33 -39.59
N PHE A 33 -29.20 4.92 -38.54
CA PHE A 33 -29.51 3.49 -38.34
C PHE A 33 -30.51 3.00 -39.38
N ALA A 34 -30.04 2.18 -40.33
CA ALA A 34 -30.90 1.46 -41.23
C ALA A 34 -31.72 0.39 -40.44
N ARG A 35 -33.04 0.50 -40.47
CA ARG A 35 -33.95 -0.55 -39.97
C ARG A 35 -33.85 -1.78 -40.83
N VAL A 36 -33.39 -2.89 -40.25
CA VAL A 36 -33.47 -4.23 -40.88
C VAL A 36 -34.88 -4.78 -40.64
N PRO A 37 -35.57 -5.26 -41.68
CA PRO A 37 -36.88 -5.86 -41.51
C PRO A 37 -36.80 -7.23 -40.86
N ILE A 38 -37.66 -7.46 -39.88
CA ILE A 38 -37.83 -8.72 -39.16
C ILE A 38 -38.48 -9.71 -40.12
N ALA A 39 -37.66 -10.65 -40.67
CA ALA A 39 -38.17 -11.82 -41.38
C ALA A 39 -38.53 -12.89 -40.34
N GLU A 40 -39.77 -13.32 -40.41
CA GLU A 40 -40.43 -14.36 -39.61
C GLU A 40 -39.74 -15.73 -39.86
N LEU A 41 -38.93 -16.19 -38.88
CA LEU A 41 -38.35 -17.53 -38.90
C LEU A 41 -39.15 -18.46 -37.97
N LYS A 42 -40.16 -19.11 -38.53
CA LYS A 42 -40.73 -20.35 -37.98
C LYS A 42 -39.69 -21.45 -37.99
N GLY A 43 -39.14 -21.81 -36.85
CA GLY A 43 -38.24 -22.95 -36.73
C GLY A 43 -37.97 -23.24 -35.25
N ARG A 44 -38.95 -23.83 -34.54
CA ARG A 44 -38.79 -24.24 -33.12
C ARG A 44 -37.89 -25.45 -33.04
N LYS A 45 -36.55 -25.23 -32.95
CA LYS A 45 -35.63 -26.25 -32.50
C LYS A 45 -35.77 -26.36 -30.97
N LYS A 46 -36.05 -27.59 -30.47
CA LYS A 46 -36.02 -27.93 -29.06
C LYS A 46 -34.67 -27.56 -28.49
N ASN A 47 -34.61 -26.62 -27.53
CA ASN A 47 -33.43 -26.32 -26.77
C ASN A 47 -32.98 -27.58 -26.03
N PRO A 48 -31.71 -27.96 -26.06
CA PRO A 48 -31.19 -29.01 -25.17
C PRO A 48 -31.37 -28.57 -23.71
N ALA A 49 -31.69 -29.54 -22.84
CA ALA A 49 -31.91 -29.31 -21.42
C ALA A 49 -30.70 -28.56 -20.83
N PRO A 50 -30.93 -27.60 -19.93
CA PRO A 50 -29.84 -26.86 -19.30
C PRO A 50 -28.91 -27.82 -18.61
N LYS A 51 -27.61 -27.71 -18.93
CA LYS A 51 -26.53 -28.44 -18.28
C LYS A 51 -26.62 -28.18 -16.77
N PRO A 52 -26.55 -29.20 -15.90
CA PRO A 52 -26.67 -28.96 -14.47
C PRO A 52 -25.62 -27.93 -14.03
N THR A 53 -26.07 -26.88 -13.41
CA THR A 53 -25.21 -25.84 -12.78
C THR A 53 -24.29 -26.54 -11.79
N PRO A 54 -22.96 -26.31 -11.80
CA PRO A 54 -22.07 -26.89 -10.82
C PRO A 54 -22.59 -26.52 -9.44
N LYS A 55 -22.81 -27.54 -8.60
CA LYS A 55 -23.20 -27.37 -7.20
C LYS A 55 -22.10 -26.52 -6.55
N PRO A 56 -22.42 -25.44 -5.79
CA PRO A 56 -21.41 -24.67 -5.09
C PRO A 56 -20.52 -25.62 -4.28
N SER A 57 -19.20 -25.55 -4.49
CA SER A 57 -18.26 -26.28 -3.67
C SER A 57 -18.44 -25.76 -2.24
N THR A 58 -18.97 -26.58 -1.35
CA THR A 58 -19.10 -26.23 0.06
C THR A 58 -17.71 -26.27 0.67
N THR A 59 -17.07 -25.12 0.77
CA THR A 59 -15.87 -24.95 1.61
C THR A 59 -16.20 -25.46 3.00
N PRO A 60 -15.41 -26.37 3.59
CA PRO A 60 -15.67 -26.84 4.93
C PRO A 60 -15.73 -25.69 5.91
N THR A 61 -16.77 -25.61 6.73
CA THR A 61 -16.84 -24.59 7.79
C THR A 61 -15.65 -24.81 8.74
N PRO A 62 -14.77 -23.80 8.92
CA PRO A 62 -13.61 -23.96 9.79
C PRO A 62 -14.00 -24.30 11.21
N LYS A 63 -13.24 -25.20 11.85
CA LYS A 63 -13.43 -25.51 13.26
C LYS A 63 -13.09 -24.28 14.13
N PRO A 64 -13.78 -24.07 15.25
CA PRO A 64 -13.43 -22.98 16.17
C PRO A 64 -11.94 -23.03 16.57
N GLY A 65 -11.21 -21.93 16.37
CA GLY A 65 -9.78 -21.82 16.68
C GLY A 65 -8.83 -22.34 15.59
N GLU A 66 -9.34 -22.83 14.46
CA GLU A 66 -8.54 -23.17 13.29
C GLU A 66 -8.14 -21.89 12.54
N LEU A 67 -6.84 -21.77 12.22
CA LEU A 67 -6.30 -20.66 11.45
C LEU A 67 -6.56 -20.91 9.97
N GLN A 68 -7.27 -20.03 9.31
CA GLN A 68 -7.44 -20.07 7.86
C GLN A 68 -6.19 -19.54 7.15
N PRO A 69 -5.81 -20.10 5.98
CA PRO A 69 -4.63 -19.62 5.26
C PRO A 69 -4.83 -18.19 4.77
N PHE A 70 -3.73 -17.43 4.67
CA PHE A 70 -3.63 -16.19 3.89
C PHE A 70 -3.32 -16.48 2.43
N PHE A 71 -2.62 -17.58 2.19
CA PHE A 71 -2.11 -18.00 0.88
C PHE A 71 -2.37 -19.47 0.68
N ASP A 72 -2.86 -19.86 -0.49
CA ASP A 72 -2.96 -21.25 -0.91
C ASP A 72 -2.82 -21.38 -2.43
N THR A 73 -3.12 -22.53 -3.00
CA THR A 73 -3.04 -22.78 -4.44
C THR A 73 -4.42 -23.09 -5.04
N ILE A 74 -5.47 -22.82 -4.28
CA ILE A 74 -6.85 -23.16 -4.65
C ILE A 74 -7.57 -21.85 -4.98
N ASP A 75 -7.98 -21.69 -6.23
CA ASP A 75 -8.75 -20.53 -6.66
C ASP A 75 -10.24 -20.71 -6.31
N ILE A 76 -10.65 -20.26 -5.12
CA ILE A 76 -12.04 -20.28 -4.66
C ILE A 76 -12.49 -18.85 -4.36
N PRO A 77 -13.23 -18.22 -5.27
CA PRO A 77 -13.75 -16.88 -5.03
C PRO A 77 -14.76 -16.84 -3.88
N GLU A 78 -14.57 -15.92 -2.95
CA GLU A 78 -15.45 -15.63 -1.83
C GLU A 78 -16.12 -14.26 -1.98
N ALA A 79 -17.31 -14.11 -1.43
CA ALA A 79 -17.99 -12.81 -1.38
C ALA A 79 -17.31 -11.90 -0.36
N ILE A 80 -16.95 -10.69 -0.78
CA ILE A 80 -16.24 -9.70 0.03
C ILE A 80 -16.94 -8.34 0.03
N SER A 81 -16.52 -7.41 0.91
CA SER A 81 -17.13 -6.08 1.00
C SER A 81 -16.75 -5.17 -0.16
N PHE A 82 -15.55 -5.34 -0.74
CA PHE A 82 -15.08 -4.60 -1.90
C PHE A 82 -14.14 -5.48 -2.74
N PRO A 83 -14.35 -5.57 -4.10
CA PRO A 83 -15.39 -4.89 -4.89
C PRO A 83 -16.79 -5.45 -4.65
N ARG A 84 -17.77 -4.56 -4.45
CA ARG A 84 -19.15 -4.94 -4.11
C ARG A 84 -19.79 -5.80 -5.21
N GLY A 85 -20.54 -6.84 -4.78
CA GLY A 85 -21.31 -7.69 -5.68
C GLY A 85 -20.44 -8.64 -6.51
N LYS A 86 -19.15 -8.78 -6.18
CA LYS A 86 -18.22 -9.74 -6.79
C LYS A 86 -17.74 -10.73 -5.75
N ALA A 87 -17.39 -11.91 -6.23
CA ALA A 87 -16.60 -12.88 -5.48
C ALA A 87 -15.16 -12.82 -6.00
N VAL A 88 -14.19 -12.88 -5.10
CA VAL A 88 -12.76 -12.76 -5.38
C VAL A 88 -12.03 -13.82 -4.57
N ASP A 89 -10.98 -14.42 -5.14
CA ASP A 89 -10.07 -15.23 -4.37
C ASP A 89 -9.27 -14.33 -3.41
N VAL A 90 -9.41 -14.58 -2.13
CA VAL A 90 -8.78 -13.82 -1.04
C VAL A 90 -7.53 -14.51 -0.50
N THR A 91 -7.19 -15.68 -1.05
CA THR A 91 -6.05 -16.50 -0.68
C THR A 91 -5.11 -16.73 -1.87
N PRO A 92 -4.46 -15.68 -2.38
CA PRO A 92 -3.58 -15.80 -3.54
C PRO A 92 -2.47 -16.82 -3.29
N LYS A 93 -1.78 -17.24 -4.36
CA LYS A 93 -0.60 -18.11 -4.23
C LYS A 93 0.42 -17.49 -3.29
N PRO A 94 1.21 -18.32 -2.55
CA PRO A 94 2.27 -17.80 -1.70
C PRO A 94 3.19 -16.83 -2.46
N PRO A 95 3.50 -15.64 -1.88
CA PRO A 95 4.43 -14.71 -2.52
C PRO A 95 5.85 -15.28 -2.53
N GLU A 96 6.63 -14.86 -3.52
CA GLU A 96 8.08 -15.13 -3.52
C GLU A 96 8.74 -14.34 -2.37
N VAL A 97 9.69 -15.00 -1.68
CA VAL A 97 10.43 -14.42 -0.57
C VAL A 97 11.91 -14.40 -0.93
N ASN A 98 12.42 -13.22 -1.26
CA ASN A 98 13.82 -13.04 -1.67
C ASN A 98 14.80 -13.09 -0.48
N ALA A 99 16.11 -12.95 -0.75
CA ALA A 99 17.12 -13.01 0.29
C ALA A 99 17.00 -11.87 1.31
N PHE A 100 16.70 -10.64 0.85
CA PHE A 100 16.55 -9.50 1.76
C PHE A 100 15.27 -9.61 2.60
N ASP A 101 14.18 -10.11 2.03
CA ASP A 101 12.96 -10.40 2.77
C ASP A 101 13.22 -11.36 3.95
N LYS A 102 14.01 -12.43 3.70
CA LYS A 102 14.39 -13.38 4.75
C LYS A 102 15.20 -12.73 5.87
N GLU A 103 16.09 -11.80 5.54
CA GLU A 103 16.86 -11.05 6.54
C GLU A 103 15.97 -10.07 7.33
N VAL A 104 15.01 -9.44 6.69
CA VAL A 104 14.00 -8.61 7.37
C VAL A 104 13.14 -9.48 8.31
N LEU A 105 12.68 -10.64 7.87
CA LEU A 105 11.94 -11.58 8.72
C LEU A 105 12.76 -12.05 9.93
N ALA A 106 14.04 -12.37 9.72
CA ALA A 106 14.96 -12.72 10.80
C ALA A 106 15.16 -11.55 11.79
N THR A 107 15.22 -10.31 11.29
CA THR A 107 15.31 -9.10 12.12
C THR A 107 14.02 -8.88 12.94
N CYS A 108 12.86 -9.17 12.37
CA CYS A 108 11.58 -9.09 13.07
C CYS A 108 11.46 -10.09 14.24
N GLY A 109 12.10 -11.24 14.13
CA GLY A 109 12.04 -12.27 15.16
C GLY A 109 10.64 -12.82 15.40
N GLU A 110 10.31 -13.16 16.66
CA GLU A 110 9.00 -13.67 17.03
C GLU A 110 7.90 -12.61 16.85
N PHE A 111 6.66 -13.08 16.58
CA PHE A 111 5.54 -12.14 16.39
C PHE A 111 5.18 -11.41 17.68
N GLY A 112 5.19 -10.09 17.61
CA GLY A 112 4.96 -9.21 18.76
C GLY A 112 6.20 -8.83 19.56
N SER A 113 7.39 -9.32 19.16
CA SER A 113 8.66 -8.87 19.73
C SER A 113 9.00 -7.46 19.23
N SER A 114 9.69 -6.70 20.08
CA SER A 114 10.21 -5.39 19.69
C SER A 114 11.49 -5.54 18.88
N VAL A 115 11.66 -4.68 17.88
CA VAL A 115 12.88 -4.58 17.07
C VAL A 115 13.66 -3.35 17.48
N SER A 116 14.90 -3.54 17.92
CA SER A 116 15.76 -2.44 18.36
C SER A 116 16.36 -1.68 17.17
N THR A 117 16.70 -0.41 17.40
CA THR A 117 17.44 0.43 16.44
C THR A 117 18.78 -0.21 16.02
N SER A 118 19.45 -0.90 16.95
CA SER A 118 20.71 -1.60 16.66
C SER A 118 20.54 -2.79 15.69
N GLN A 119 19.44 -3.54 15.81
CA GLN A 119 19.13 -4.63 14.87
C GLN A 119 18.85 -4.10 13.46
N ILE A 120 18.09 -3.01 13.33
CA ILE A 120 17.81 -2.39 12.03
C ILE A 120 19.10 -1.78 11.42
N ARG A 121 19.95 -1.15 12.25
CA ARG A 121 21.26 -0.67 11.81
C ARG A 121 22.14 -1.81 11.30
N ALA A 122 22.17 -2.95 11.99
CA ALA A 122 22.90 -4.13 11.57
C ALA A 122 22.36 -4.73 10.26
N LEU A 123 21.04 -4.78 10.10
CA LEU A 123 20.40 -5.20 8.84
C LEU A 123 20.87 -4.33 7.66
N PHE A 124 20.83 -3.01 7.79
CA PHE A 124 21.25 -2.11 6.71
C PHE A 124 22.77 -2.15 6.48
N ALA A 125 23.58 -2.27 7.53
CA ALA A 125 25.02 -2.42 7.40
C ALA A 125 25.43 -3.71 6.65
N LYS A 126 24.66 -4.78 6.82
CA LYS A 126 24.86 -6.05 6.11
C LYS A 126 24.41 -5.96 4.64
N ASN A 127 23.52 -5.03 4.31
CA ASN A 127 22.92 -4.87 3.00
C ASN A 127 23.21 -3.49 2.35
N PRO A 128 24.50 -3.12 2.14
CA PRO A 128 24.84 -1.79 1.63
C PRO A 128 24.30 -1.52 0.23
N ALA A 129 24.13 -2.54 -0.61
CA ALA A 129 23.54 -2.40 -1.93
C ALA A 129 22.07 -1.94 -1.85
N ILE A 130 21.29 -2.46 -0.90
CA ILE A 130 19.90 -2.04 -0.66
C ILE A 130 19.87 -0.58 -0.20
N VAL A 131 20.73 -0.21 0.76
CA VAL A 131 20.85 1.18 1.24
C VAL A 131 21.19 2.13 0.10
N THR A 132 22.14 1.74 -0.78
CA THR A 132 22.51 2.52 -1.98
C THR A 132 21.33 2.68 -2.93
N GLN A 133 20.56 1.64 -3.18
CA GLN A 133 19.38 1.70 -4.06
C GLN A 133 18.31 2.63 -3.48
N ILE A 134 18.02 2.54 -2.18
CA ILE A 134 17.10 3.45 -1.49
C ILE A 134 17.62 4.89 -1.58
N SER A 135 18.92 5.10 -1.31
CA SER A 135 19.57 6.41 -1.42
C SER A 135 19.40 7.02 -2.80
N ASN A 136 19.73 6.25 -3.85
CA ASN A 136 19.57 6.70 -5.24
C ASN A 136 18.11 7.03 -5.56
N ALA A 137 17.18 6.23 -5.07
CA ALA A 137 15.75 6.41 -5.29
C ALA A 137 15.20 7.73 -4.70
N VAL A 138 15.87 8.29 -3.69
CA VAL A 138 15.49 9.55 -3.04
C VAL A 138 16.50 10.70 -3.27
N GLY A 139 17.46 10.51 -4.17
CA GLY A 139 18.44 11.54 -4.52
C GLY A 139 19.51 11.81 -3.44
N GLY A 140 19.91 10.78 -2.72
CA GLY A 140 21.10 10.78 -1.84
C GLY A 140 20.91 11.43 -0.46
N ASN A 141 19.76 12.02 -0.15
CA ASN A 141 19.50 12.63 1.14
C ASN A 141 18.03 12.54 1.55
N LEU A 142 17.73 12.68 2.83
CA LEU A 142 16.40 12.64 3.40
C LEU A 142 15.91 14.02 3.90
N THR A 143 16.64 15.09 3.59
CA THR A 143 16.19 16.44 3.90
C THR A 143 14.89 16.71 3.13
N PRO A 144 13.78 17.09 3.80
CA PRO A 144 12.54 17.43 3.13
C PRO A 144 12.77 18.55 2.12
N LEU A 145 12.07 18.49 0.97
CA LEU A 145 12.22 19.45 -0.13
C LEU A 145 11.84 20.88 0.24
N ARG A 146 11.20 21.12 1.39
CA ARG A 146 10.86 22.44 1.93
C ARG A 146 10.99 22.47 3.47
N GLY A 147 12.01 23.11 3.94
CA GLY A 147 12.05 24.07 5.04
C GLY A 147 11.88 23.60 6.49
N PHE A 148 11.63 22.33 6.81
CA PHE A 148 11.47 21.88 8.20
C PHE A 148 12.32 20.65 8.52
N ALA A 149 13.64 20.78 8.35
CA ALA A 149 14.54 19.83 8.97
C ALA A 149 14.71 20.22 10.46
N THR A 150 13.87 19.66 11.32
CA THR A 150 14.09 19.71 12.77
C THR A 150 15.22 18.78 13.20
N GLN A 151 15.73 17.97 12.29
CA GLN A 151 16.83 17.04 12.52
C GLN A 151 18.07 17.47 11.70
N LYS A 152 19.21 17.58 12.38
CA LYS A 152 20.49 17.71 11.70
C LYS A 152 20.71 16.42 10.90
N PRO A 153 21.12 16.51 9.60
CA PRO A 153 21.50 15.34 8.84
C PRO A 153 22.54 14.53 9.59
N SER A 154 22.37 13.21 9.62
CA SER A 154 23.39 12.31 10.13
C SER A 154 24.63 12.29 9.22
N PRO A 155 25.78 11.81 9.69
CA PRO A 155 26.99 11.73 8.87
C PRO A 155 26.83 10.87 7.62
N THR A 156 25.87 9.95 7.62
CA THR A 156 25.62 9.05 6.50
C THR A 156 24.12 8.90 6.22
N PHE A 157 23.78 8.66 4.96
CA PHE A 157 22.42 8.34 4.55
C PHE A 157 21.82 7.13 5.30
N GLN A 158 22.68 6.12 5.59
CA GLN A 158 22.24 4.94 6.34
C GLN A 158 21.73 5.30 7.74
N GLU A 159 22.40 6.19 8.47
CA GLU A 159 21.93 6.61 9.80
C GLU A 159 20.65 7.42 9.72
N ASP A 160 20.49 8.29 8.73
CA ASP A 160 19.23 8.98 8.48
C ASP A 160 18.11 7.99 8.18
N LEU A 161 18.37 6.96 7.36
CA LEU A 161 17.42 5.89 7.05
C LEU A 161 17.02 5.12 8.31
N VAL A 162 18.00 4.69 9.12
CA VAL A 162 17.74 4.04 10.42
C VAL A 162 16.85 4.93 11.28
N GLN A 163 17.16 6.22 11.38
CA GLN A 163 16.43 7.15 12.23
C GLN A 163 14.98 7.29 11.82
N ILE A 164 14.68 7.54 10.54
CA ILE A 164 13.27 7.74 10.11
C ILE A 164 12.43 6.48 10.26
N TRP A 165 13.01 5.29 10.14
CA TRP A 165 12.32 4.03 10.24
C TRP A 165 12.18 3.51 11.68
N THR A 166 13.03 3.98 12.62
CA THR A 166 13.02 3.49 14.01
C THR A 166 12.36 4.44 15.00
N THR A 167 12.49 5.75 14.82
CA THR A 167 12.06 6.74 15.83
C THR A 167 10.57 6.64 16.18
N ARG A 168 9.73 6.22 15.23
CA ARG A 168 8.29 5.98 15.42
C ARG A 168 7.91 4.53 15.24
N SER A 169 8.89 3.62 15.32
CA SER A 169 8.71 2.18 15.12
C SER A 169 8.10 1.81 13.78
N GLY A 170 8.28 2.64 12.74
CA GLY A 170 7.71 2.40 11.42
C GLY A 170 8.14 1.07 10.82
N PHE A 171 9.42 0.71 10.94
CA PHE A 171 9.94 -0.58 10.47
C PHE A 171 9.20 -1.76 11.14
N GLU A 172 9.17 -1.78 12.47
CA GLU A 172 8.51 -2.83 13.24
C GLU A 172 7.01 -2.89 12.91
N HIS A 173 6.36 -1.73 12.91
CA HIS A 173 4.92 -1.63 12.63
C HIS A 173 4.56 -2.17 11.24
N ILE A 174 5.28 -1.76 10.21
CA ILE A 174 4.95 -2.06 8.83
C ILE A 174 5.38 -3.48 8.44
N LEU A 175 6.62 -3.85 8.74
CA LEU A 175 7.22 -5.08 8.24
C LEU A 175 7.04 -6.28 9.19
N CYS A 176 7.05 -6.05 10.50
CA CYS A 176 7.02 -7.13 11.47
C CYS A 176 5.63 -7.40 12.05
N GLY A 177 4.83 -6.36 12.20
CA GLY A 177 3.60 -6.39 12.96
C GLY A 177 3.86 -6.33 14.47
N GLN A 178 2.94 -5.74 15.20
CA GLN A 178 3.06 -5.47 16.65
C GLN A 178 1.85 -6.04 17.38
N ILE A 179 2.05 -6.40 18.64
CA ILE A 179 0.93 -6.64 19.55
C ILE A 179 0.75 -5.40 20.42
N LYS A 180 -0.40 -4.73 20.26
CA LYS A 180 -0.72 -3.52 21.04
C LYS A 180 -1.67 -3.87 22.19
N GLY A 181 -1.22 -3.58 23.41
CA GLY A 181 -1.97 -3.99 24.61
C GLY A 181 -2.10 -5.51 24.70
N THR A 182 -3.28 -5.97 25.10
CA THR A 182 -3.51 -7.41 25.35
C THR A 182 -4.13 -8.15 24.19
N ASN A 183 -4.66 -7.47 23.15
CA ASN A 183 -5.54 -8.11 22.18
C ASN A 183 -5.63 -7.45 20.79
N LYS A 184 -4.76 -6.50 20.46
CA LYS A 184 -4.78 -5.84 19.15
C LYS A 184 -3.52 -6.11 18.35
N ILE A 185 -3.69 -6.39 17.06
CA ILE A 185 -2.60 -6.45 16.09
C ILE A 185 -2.38 -5.04 15.53
N GLY A 186 -1.17 -4.49 15.70
CA GLY A 186 -0.77 -3.22 15.12
C GLY A 186 0.07 -3.45 13.86
N GLY A 187 -0.12 -2.63 12.82
CA GLY A 187 0.64 -2.76 11.57
C GLY A 187 0.43 -4.10 10.88
N LEU A 188 1.53 -4.74 10.45
CA LEU A 188 1.54 -5.98 9.68
C LEU A 188 1.10 -5.73 8.23
N HIS A 189 2.01 -5.20 7.39
CA HIS A 189 1.71 -4.79 6.02
C HIS A 189 2.64 -5.42 4.98
N PHE A 190 3.42 -6.43 5.35
CA PHE A 190 4.42 -7.11 4.54
C PHE A 190 3.98 -8.55 4.21
N ALA A 191 3.74 -8.87 2.94
CA ALA A 191 3.20 -10.16 2.51
C ALA A 191 4.04 -11.36 2.96
N ALA A 192 5.38 -11.27 2.88
CA ALA A 192 6.25 -12.35 3.34
C ALA A 192 6.12 -12.62 4.85
N ARG A 193 5.77 -11.61 5.66
CA ARG A 193 5.51 -11.81 7.09
C ARG A 193 4.22 -12.59 7.33
N TYR A 194 3.17 -12.33 6.55
CA TYR A 194 1.94 -13.14 6.59
C TYR A 194 2.22 -14.60 6.25
N LEU A 195 3.03 -14.83 5.20
CA LEU A 195 3.42 -16.19 4.81
C LEU A 195 4.21 -16.91 5.92
N GLU A 196 5.19 -16.24 6.50
CA GLU A 196 5.98 -16.79 7.61
C GLU A 196 5.10 -17.16 8.81
N LEU A 197 4.19 -16.26 9.20
CA LEU A 197 3.28 -16.51 10.33
C LEU A 197 2.30 -17.64 10.06
N GLN A 198 1.83 -17.78 8.83
CA GLN A 198 1.01 -18.92 8.39
C GLN A 198 1.80 -20.22 8.45
N GLN A 199 3.01 -20.27 7.91
CA GLN A 199 3.85 -21.47 7.89
C GLN A 199 4.23 -21.94 9.29
N LYS A 200 4.41 -21.00 10.23
CA LYS A 200 4.66 -21.29 11.64
C LYS A 200 3.39 -21.66 12.43
N GLY A 201 2.21 -21.60 11.81
CA GLY A 201 0.93 -21.82 12.50
C GLY A 201 0.60 -20.79 13.58
N ILE A 202 1.20 -19.58 13.47
CA ILE A 202 1.03 -18.48 14.43
C ILE A 202 -0.17 -17.62 14.07
N ALA A 203 -0.35 -17.26 12.78
CA ALA A 203 -1.46 -16.43 12.34
C ALA A 203 -2.14 -16.98 11.09
N GLY A 204 -3.37 -16.55 10.88
CA GLY A 204 -4.17 -16.85 9.72
C GLY A 204 -5.30 -15.85 9.54
N ARG A 205 -6.05 -16.00 8.46
CA ARG A 205 -7.20 -15.19 8.14
C ARG A 205 -8.30 -15.38 9.19
N LEU A 206 -8.95 -14.28 9.57
CA LEU A 206 -10.08 -14.30 10.51
C LEU A 206 -11.29 -14.96 9.85
N PRO A 207 -11.85 -16.04 10.40
CA PRO A 207 -13.00 -16.70 9.80
C PRO A 207 -14.24 -15.78 9.75
N ASN A 208 -15.06 -15.96 8.73
CA ASN A 208 -16.34 -15.25 8.55
C ASN A 208 -16.23 -13.71 8.51
N ASN A 209 -15.13 -13.18 7.97
CA ASN A 209 -14.86 -11.75 7.86
C ASN A 209 -15.19 -11.13 6.48
N GLN A 210 -15.81 -11.89 5.58
CA GLN A 210 -16.04 -11.54 4.16
C GLN A 210 -16.67 -10.14 3.95
N ARG A 211 -17.51 -9.70 4.88
CA ARG A 211 -18.15 -8.39 4.81
C ARG A 211 -17.20 -7.21 5.08
N GLN A 212 -16.00 -7.50 5.54
CA GLN A 212 -14.99 -6.49 5.90
C GLN A 212 -13.67 -6.67 5.12
N GLU A 213 -13.62 -7.66 4.24
CA GLU A 213 -12.47 -7.88 3.38
C GLU A 213 -12.58 -7.01 2.12
N GLU A 214 -11.48 -6.34 1.78
CA GLU A 214 -11.39 -5.45 0.64
C GLU A 214 -10.15 -5.83 -0.15
N VAL A 215 -10.32 -6.16 -1.44
CA VAL A 215 -9.27 -6.72 -2.27
C VAL A 215 -9.20 -5.99 -3.60
N ASN A 216 -8.02 -5.52 -3.98
CA ASN A 216 -7.68 -5.22 -5.36
C ASN A 216 -6.89 -6.42 -5.88
N PRO A 217 -7.52 -7.33 -6.64
CA PRO A 217 -6.93 -8.62 -6.99
C PRO A 217 -5.54 -8.48 -7.62
N GLY A 218 -4.59 -9.29 -7.14
CA GLY A 218 -3.20 -9.27 -7.59
C GLY A 218 -2.35 -8.13 -7.03
N ALA A 219 -2.93 -7.16 -6.30
CA ALA A 219 -2.19 -6.01 -5.77
C ALA A 219 -2.33 -5.85 -4.24
N VAL A 220 -3.55 -5.70 -3.75
CA VAL A 220 -3.84 -5.35 -2.36
C VAL A 220 -4.85 -6.30 -1.75
N TYR A 221 -4.53 -6.83 -0.58
CA TYR A 221 -5.40 -7.69 0.20
C TYR A 221 -5.58 -7.12 1.60
N THR A 222 -6.79 -6.67 1.92
CA THR A 222 -7.19 -6.18 3.25
C THR A 222 -8.15 -7.18 3.86
N LEU A 223 -7.65 -7.92 4.84
CA LEU A 223 -8.31 -9.09 5.42
C LEU A 223 -8.39 -8.96 6.94
N GLY A 224 -9.32 -9.70 7.55
CA GLY A 224 -9.27 -9.96 8.97
C GLY A 224 -8.14 -10.94 9.30
N VAL A 225 -7.44 -10.68 10.39
CA VAL A 225 -6.31 -11.49 10.88
C VAL A 225 -6.59 -11.98 12.28
N GLN A 226 -6.27 -13.23 12.56
CA GLN A 226 -6.16 -13.78 13.90
C GLN A 226 -4.77 -14.39 14.12
N ALA A 227 -4.26 -14.29 15.34
CA ALA A 227 -2.95 -14.83 15.70
C ALA A 227 -2.95 -15.42 17.11
N LYS A 228 -2.14 -16.46 17.31
CA LYS A 228 -1.88 -17.08 18.61
C LYS A 228 -0.64 -16.45 19.23
N VAL A 229 -0.82 -15.69 20.30
CA VAL A 229 0.27 -15.01 21.00
C VAL A 229 0.20 -15.34 22.48
N ASN A 230 1.26 -15.91 23.04
CA ASN A 230 1.33 -16.33 24.45
C ASN A 230 0.11 -17.17 24.89
N GLY A 231 -0.28 -18.13 24.03
CA GLY A 231 -1.42 -19.03 24.30
C GLY A 231 -2.81 -18.37 24.15
N LYS A 232 -2.89 -17.10 23.80
CA LYS A 232 -4.14 -16.37 23.59
C LYS A 232 -4.36 -16.09 22.10
N LEU A 233 -5.62 -16.08 21.68
CA LEU A 233 -6.00 -15.68 20.34
C LEU A 233 -6.26 -14.15 20.33
N VAL A 234 -5.52 -13.44 19.52
CA VAL A 234 -5.72 -12.01 19.24
C VAL A 234 -6.22 -11.85 17.81
N SER A 235 -7.02 -10.82 17.53
CA SER A 235 -7.55 -10.61 16.18
C SER A 235 -7.70 -9.13 15.85
N ASP A 236 -7.68 -8.85 14.55
CA ASP A 236 -8.06 -7.55 13.99
C ASP A 236 -8.87 -7.79 12.71
N ARG A 237 -9.89 -6.97 12.49
CA ARG A 237 -10.81 -7.16 11.36
C ARG A 237 -10.29 -6.59 10.04
N LYS A 238 -9.32 -5.67 10.08
CA LYS A 238 -8.75 -5.03 8.90
C LYS A 238 -7.24 -4.90 9.02
N LYS A 239 -6.52 -5.72 8.24
CA LYS A 239 -5.08 -5.64 8.01
C LYS A 239 -4.81 -5.80 6.53
N GLY A 240 -4.07 -4.85 5.95
CA GLY A 240 -3.78 -4.86 4.53
C GLY A 240 -2.30 -5.08 4.24
N TYR A 241 -2.01 -5.82 3.18
CA TYR A 241 -0.67 -5.96 2.61
C TYR A 241 -0.70 -5.77 1.09
N SER A 242 0.40 -5.27 0.53
CA SER A 242 0.64 -5.33 -0.91
C SER A 242 1.19 -6.70 -1.26
N TYR A 243 0.51 -7.40 -2.15
CA TYR A 243 0.93 -8.73 -2.61
C TYR A 243 2.19 -8.67 -3.48
N VAL A 244 2.35 -7.58 -4.25
CA VAL A 244 3.46 -7.36 -5.17
C VAL A 244 4.64 -6.60 -4.57
N SER A 245 4.62 -6.27 -3.27
CA SER A 245 5.69 -5.48 -2.65
C SER A 245 6.57 -6.34 -1.75
N ASN A 246 7.85 -6.44 -2.08
CA ASN A 246 8.88 -6.98 -1.20
C ASN A 246 9.37 -5.93 -0.19
N ALA A 247 10.21 -6.33 0.76
CA ALA A 247 10.69 -5.46 1.83
C ALA A 247 11.48 -4.25 1.31
N GLN A 248 12.32 -4.43 0.30
CA GLN A 248 13.09 -3.35 -0.30
C GLN A 248 12.18 -2.30 -0.95
N GLU A 249 11.14 -2.74 -1.65
CA GLU A 249 10.16 -1.85 -2.29
C GLU A 249 9.35 -1.07 -1.25
N ILE A 250 8.90 -1.73 -0.18
CA ILE A 250 8.21 -1.07 0.93
C ILE A 250 9.11 0.00 1.57
N LEU A 251 10.37 -0.34 1.85
CA LEU A 251 11.35 0.60 2.41
C LEU A 251 11.62 1.76 1.45
N THR A 252 11.78 1.48 0.17
CA THR A 252 12.05 2.50 -0.85
C THR A 252 10.88 3.47 -1.00
N ASP A 253 9.66 2.96 -1.17
CA ASP A 253 8.48 3.79 -1.40
C ASP A 253 8.08 4.56 -0.14
N GLY A 254 8.15 3.94 1.04
CA GLY A 254 7.94 4.63 2.30
C GLY A 254 8.96 5.75 2.54
N THR A 255 10.22 5.54 2.13
CA THR A 255 11.26 6.58 2.22
C THR A 255 11.05 7.70 1.20
N ARG A 256 10.60 7.39 -0.03
CA ARG A 256 10.19 8.39 -1.01
C ARG A 256 9.01 9.23 -0.51
N ALA A 257 7.97 8.57 0.01
CA ALA A 257 6.83 9.25 0.59
C ALA A 257 7.25 10.15 1.77
N TYR A 258 8.17 9.68 2.62
CA TYR A 258 8.71 10.48 3.71
C TYR A 258 9.38 11.77 3.22
N LYS A 259 10.22 11.69 2.19
CA LYS A 259 10.93 12.84 1.61
C LYS A 259 9.98 13.78 0.87
N ALA A 260 9.05 13.23 0.10
CA ALA A 260 8.14 14.00 -0.75
C ALA A 260 7.05 14.74 0.03
N PHE A 261 6.68 14.24 1.21
CA PHE A 261 5.56 14.76 1.97
C PHE A 261 5.99 15.78 3.02
N ASN A 262 5.62 17.04 2.83
CA ASN A 262 5.88 18.10 3.81
C ASN A 262 4.83 18.14 4.91
N ILE A 263 5.28 18.19 6.16
CA ILE A 263 4.42 18.41 7.33
C ILE A 263 4.23 19.92 7.49
N ASN A 264 2.99 20.37 7.68
CA ASN A 264 2.74 21.73 8.11
C ASN A 264 3.22 21.91 9.56
N SER A 265 3.81 23.06 9.86
CA SER A 265 4.26 23.37 11.22
C SER A 265 3.07 23.31 12.19
N GLY A 266 3.21 22.49 13.25
CA GLY A 266 2.18 22.33 14.28
C GLY A 266 1.31 21.08 14.16
N GLU A 267 1.42 20.30 13.06
CA GLU A 267 0.73 19.01 12.96
C GLU A 267 1.51 17.93 13.69
N ASN A 268 0.85 17.22 14.61
CA ASN A 268 1.47 16.08 15.30
C ASN A 268 1.73 14.89 14.39
N ASN A 269 0.81 14.64 13.44
CA ASN A 269 0.91 13.61 12.43
C ASN A 269 0.34 14.14 11.12
N SER A 270 0.95 13.77 10.00
CA SER A 270 0.46 14.11 8.67
C SER A 270 0.22 12.85 7.86
N VAL A 271 -0.86 12.84 7.09
CA VAL A 271 -1.33 11.72 6.27
C VAL A 271 -1.33 12.13 4.81
N CYS A 272 -0.89 11.24 3.91
CA CYS A 272 -1.11 11.39 2.47
C CYS A 272 -1.30 10.05 1.78
N LEU A 273 -1.90 10.06 0.59
CA LEU A 273 -1.98 8.92 -0.31
C LEU A 273 -0.80 8.91 -1.27
N TYR A 274 -0.06 7.82 -1.27
CA TYR A 274 1.06 7.57 -2.17
C TYR A 274 0.67 6.54 -3.21
N SER A 275 0.72 6.91 -4.50
CA SER A 275 0.36 6.00 -5.59
C SER A 275 1.54 5.10 -5.92
N ILE A 276 1.31 3.79 -5.87
CA ILE A 276 2.28 2.75 -6.24
C ILE A 276 1.97 2.26 -7.65
N LYS A 277 2.96 2.37 -8.53
CA LYS A 277 2.91 1.87 -9.92
C LYS A 277 3.82 0.66 -10.00
N ASP A 278 3.25 -0.51 -10.23
CA ASP A 278 3.98 -1.77 -10.30
C ASP A 278 3.68 -2.48 -11.63
N ASN A 279 4.72 -3.02 -12.27
CA ASN A 279 4.56 -3.70 -13.57
C ASN A 279 3.85 -5.07 -13.47
N GLN A 280 3.71 -5.62 -12.28
CA GLN A 280 3.01 -6.88 -12.04
C GLN A 280 1.49 -6.72 -11.98
N VAL A 281 1.00 -5.48 -11.87
CA VAL A 281 -0.43 -5.17 -11.79
C VAL A 281 -0.85 -4.19 -12.87
N ALA A 282 -2.06 -4.40 -13.40
CA ALA A 282 -2.56 -3.61 -14.53
C ALA A 282 -2.86 -2.15 -14.17
N GLN A 283 -3.13 -1.85 -12.89
CA GLN A 283 -3.51 -0.53 -12.43
C GLN A 283 -2.71 -0.15 -11.19
N PRO A 284 -2.31 1.12 -11.05
CA PRO A 284 -1.74 1.62 -9.82
C PRO A 284 -2.68 1.41 -8.64
N PHE A 285 -2.12 1.27 -7.45
CA PHE A 285 -2.87 1.24 -6.20
C PHE A 285 -2.31 2.27 -5.22
N ASP A 286 -3.12 2.67 -4.26
CA ASP A 286 -2.73 3.67 -3.29
C ASP A 286 -2.27 3.03 -1.98
N ALA A 287 -1.27 3.64 -1.36
CA ALA A 287 -0.86 3.36 0.01
C ALA A 287 -1.08 4.60 0.88
N VAL A 288 -1.63 4.40 2.05
CA VAL A 288 -1.73 5.43 3.08
C VAL A 288 -0.38 5.57 3.77
N PHE A 289 0.19 6.76 3.71
CA PHE A 289 1.45 7.10 4.37
C PHE A 289 1.19 8.06 5.53
N VAL A 290 1.73 7.74 6.72
CA VAL A 290 1.65 8.58 7.90
C VAL A 290 3.02 8.80 8.50
N LYS A 291 3.38 10.04 8.72
CA LYS A 291 4.61 10.42 9.42
C LYS A 291 4.38 11.55 10.41
N ASN A 292 5.36 11.80 11.27
CA ASN A 292 5.52 13.07 11.94
C ASN A 292 6.89 13.69 11.62
N ASP A 293 7.26 14.76 12.32
CA ASP A 293 8.54 15.47 12.16
C ASP A 293 9.78 14.58 12.35
N ARG A 294 9.66 13.46 13.06
CA ARG A 294 10.77 12.61 13.46
C ARG A 294 10.88 11.29 12.72
N GLY A 295 9.81 10.80 12.12
CA GLY A 295 9.87 9.51 11.46
C GLY A 295 8.55 8.98 10.90
N ILE A 296 8.66 7.84 10.24
CA ILE A 296 7.55 7.10 9.63
C ILE A 296 6.77 6.39 10.73
N ILE A 297 5.44 6.59 10.71
CA ILE A 297 4.51 5.93 11.63
C ILE A 297 3.93 4.69 10.98
N THR A 298 3.38 4.83 9.76
CA THR A 298 2.87 3.70 8.98
C THR A 298 2.92 3.99 7.48
N PHE A 299 2.95 2.91 6.71
CA PHE A 299 2.82 2.88 5.26
C PHE A 299 2.15 1.57 4.89
N TYR A 300 0.91 1.63 4.39
CA TYR A 300 0.16 0.42 4.07
C TYR A 300 -0.71 0.62 2.83
N PRO A 301 -0.86 -0.42 2.00
CA PRO A 301 -1.74 -0.36 0.84
C PRO A 301 -3.20 -0.36 1.30
N ASP A 302 -4.05 0.36 0.57
CA ASP A 302 -5.47 0.44 0.83
C ASP A 302 -6.26 0.19 -0.46
N ALA A 303 -7.18 -0.78 -0.45
CA ALA A 303 -8.04 -1.08 -1.57
C ALA A 303 -9.20 -0.07 -1.71
N THR A 304 -9.50 0.66 -0.63
CA THR A 304 -10.58 1.66 -0.56
C THR A 304 -10.12 2.93 0.13
N PRO A 305 -9.05 3.60 -0.38
CA PRO A 305 -8.51 4.79 0.25
C PRO A 305 -9.55 5.92 0.30
N ASP A 306 -9.50 6.73 1.36
CA ASP A 306 -10.30 7.93 1.43
C ASP A 306 -9.84 8.91 0.35
N ARG A 307 -10.71 9.18 -0.63
CA ARG A 307 -10.41 10.07 -1.74
C ARG A 307 -10.33 11.54 -1.35
N GLY A 308 -10.75 11.89 -0.15
CA GLY A 308 -10.58 13.21 0.46
C GLY A 308 -9.18 13.43 1.03
N GLU A 309 -8.40 12.37 1.23
CA GLU A 309 -7.03 12.48 1.70
C GLU A 309 -6.13 13.16 0.65
N ARG A 310 -5.23 14.00 1.14
CA ARG A 310 -4.23 14.69 0.33
C ARG A 310 -3.31 13.67 -0.35
N ARG A 311 -2.95 13.92 -1.61
CA ARG A 311 -1.87 13.18 -2.28
C ARG A 311 -0.52 13.57 -1.71
N CYS A 312 0.40 12.60 -1.62
CA CYS A 312 1.81 12.91 -1.38
C CYS A 312 2.35 13.70 -2.58
N ASP A 313 3.27 14.64 -2.31
CA ASP A 313 3.69 15.65 -3.30
C ASP A 313 4.46 15.10 -4.52
N GLN A 314 4.76 13.81 -4.56
CA GLN A 314 5.38 13.12 -5.71
C GLN A 314 4.72 11.77 -5.95
N ASP A 315 4.44 11.50 -7.22
CA ASP A 315 4.06 10.17 -7.67
C ASP A 315 5.24 9.21 -7.63
N ALA A 316 4.98 7.94 -7.34
CA ALA A 316 5.97 6.90 -7.49
C ALA A 316 6.38 6.76 -8.97
N PRO A 317 7.67 6.66 -9.29
CA PRO A 317 8.09 6.15 -10.58
C PRO A 317 7.60 4.70 -10.74
N ILE A 318 7.41 4.25 -11.98
CA ILE A 318 7.11 2.84 -12.25
C ILE A 318 8.27 2.01 -11.69
N ARG A 319 7.96 1.03 -10.87
CA ARG A 319 8.98 0.09 -10.36
C ARG A 319 9.55 -0.69 -11.53
N PRO A 320 10.89 -0.78 -11.66
CA PRO A 320 11.47 -1.69 -12.63
C PRO A 320 11.04 -3.12 -12.27
N MET A 321 10.86 -3.98 -13.28
CA MET A 321 10.73 -5.41 -13.02
C MET A 321 11.98 -5.86 -12.26
N THR A 322 11.80 -6.36 -11.04
CA THR A 322 12.90 -6.99 -10.33
C THR A 322 13.24 -8.25 -11.13
N PRO A 323 14.51 -8.41 -11.61
CA PRO A 323 14.87 -9.67 -12.22
C PRO A 323 14.62 -10.78 -11.19
N THR A 324 13.79 -11.74 -11.57
CA THR A 324 13.67 -12.99 -10.80
C THR A 324 15.05 -13.61 -10.74
N PRO A 325 15.58 -13.95 -9.57
CA PRO A 325 16.91 -14.54 -9.41
C PRO A 325 17.03 -15.88 -10.12
#